data_37920eb2b69bca24fc1645ff3de68c9f
#
_entry.id   37920eb2b69bca24fc1645ff3de68c9f
#
_cell.length_a   1.000
_cell.length_b   1.000
_cell.length_c   1.000
_cell.angle_alpha   90.00
_cell.angle_beta   90.00
_cell.angle_gamma   90.00
#
_symmetry.space_group_name_H-M   'P 1'
#
loop_
_entity.id
_entity.type
_entity.pdbx_description
1 polymer ?
#
loop_
_entity_poly.entity_id
_entity_poly.type
_entity_poly.pdbx_seq_one_letter_code
_entity_poly.pdbx_strand_id
1 'polypeptide(L)'
;MREHRLTSVSTRNRNEREFAAIFERNEVRDTFRISYLANRLVIPVYEDIKREFGLKRGEYLLLFCLSHIEELTAQDVADMTGRPRNSISRAVHRMLEDGYLTRSPDPADGRQALLRITSEGQELHRQIVPWFLVREEQILCALDSDERRQLDRLLAKLVGSNAP
;
A
#
# COMPACT_ATOMS: atom_id res chain seq x y z
N MET A 1 -32.93 -31.98 8.15
CA MET A 1 -32.14 -30.86 8.74
C MET A 1 -30.75 -31.27 9.29
N ARG A 2 -30.18 -32.42 8.88
CA ARG A 2 -28.85 -32.92 9.33
C ARG A 2 -27.74 -32.92 8.26
N GLU A 3 -28.06 -32.79 6.97
CA GLU A 3 -27.05 -32.89 5.88
C GLU A 3 -26.27 -31.58 5.62
N HIS A 4 -26.84 -30.41 5.96
CA HIS A 4 -26.17 -29.11 5.74
C HIS A 4 -24.99 -28.82 6.69
N ARG A 5 -24.91 -29.49 7.86
CA ARG A 5 -23.80 -29.32 8.83
C ARG A 5 -22.54 -30.10 8.46
N LEU A 6 -22.67 -31.24 7.82
CA LEU A 6 -21.53 -32.11 7.48
C LEU A 6 -20.74 -31.58 6.29
N THR A 7 -21.39 -30.99 5.31
CA THR A 7 -20.75 -30.36 4.15
C THR A 7 -19.94 -29.14 4.54
N SER A 8 -20.39 -28.30 5.46
CA SER A 8 -19.69 -27.09 5.90
C SER A 8 -18.41 -27.39 6.69
N VAL A 9 -18.40 -28.44 7.52
CA VAL A 9 -17.21 -28.84 8.28
C VAL A 9 -16.16 -29.50 7.39
N SER A 10 -16.57 -30.29 6.39
CA SER A 10 -15.66 -30.92 5.43
C SER A 10 -14.98 -29.87 4.54
N THR A 11 -15.71 -28.87 4.06
CA THR A 11 -15.18 -27.77 3.24
C THR A 11 -14.22 -26.89 4.02
N ARG A 12 -14.54 -26.56 5.29
CA ARG A 12 -13.69 -25.77 6.17
C ARG A 12 -12.34 -26.47 6.45
N ASN A 13 -12.40 -27.76 6.74
CA ASN A 13 -11.21 -28.59 7.02
C ASN A 13 -10.32 -28.77 5.79
N ARG A 14 -10.90 -28.81 4.58
CA ARG A 14 -10.18 -28.83 3.32
C ARG A 14 -9.46 -27.48 3.09
N ASN A 15 -10.15 -26.36 3.23
CA ASN A 15 -9.58 -25.03 3.04
C ASN A 15 -8.43 -24.77 4.01
N GLU A 16 -8.53 -25.20 5.27
CA GLU A 16 -7.46 -25.07 6.28
C GLU A 16 -6.20 -25.87 5.89
N ARG A 17 -6.35 -27.09 5.35
CA ARG A 17 -5.20 -27.89 4.88
C ARG A 17 -4.54 -27.29 3.64
N GLU A 18 -5.33 -26.82 2.69
CA GLU A 18 -4.84 -26.19 1.47
C GLU A 18 -4.12 -24.86 1.80
N PHE A 19 -4.67 -24.07 2.73
CA PHE A 19 -4.05 -22.84 3.23
C PHE A 19 -2.71 -23.12 3.91
N ALA A 20 -2.64 -24.11 4.80
CA ALA A 20 -1.41 -24.52 5.45
C ALA A 20 -0.35 -25.03 4.45
N ALA A 21 -0.75 -25.71 3.38
CA ALA A 21 0.19 -26.15 2.35
C ALA A 21 0.86 -24.96 1.65
N ILE A 22 0.11 -23.88 1.38
CA ILE A 22 0.63 -22.68 0.71
C ILE A 22 1.47 -21.81 1.66
N PHE A 23 1.03 -21.65 2.91
CA PHE A 23 1.62 -20.64 3.81
C PHE A 23 2.58 -21.22 4.87
N GLU A 24 2.65 -22.53 5.05
CA GLU A 24 3.44 -23.16 6.10
C GLU A 24 4.44 -24.20 5.61
N ARG A 25 4.08 -24.99 4.59
CA ARG A 25 4.79 -26.20 4.18
C ARG A 25 5.46 -26.11 2.82
N ASN A 26 6.04 -24.96 2.49
CA ASN A 26 6.81 -24.79 1.28
C ASN A 26 8.08 -23.95 1.52
N GLU A 27 9.04 -24.06 0.61
CA GLU A 27 10.37 -23.46 0.74
C GLU A 27 10.34 -21.92 0.66
N VAL A 28 9.32 -21.34 0.03
CA VAL A 28 9.17 -19.88 -0.17
C VAL A 28 7.99 -19.32 0.61
N ARG A 29 7.60 -19.99 1.70
CA ARG A 29 6.44 -19.61 2.53
C ARG A 29 6.43 -18.15 2.97
N ASP A 30 7.59 -17.59 3.32
CA ASP A 30 7.66 -16.22 3.82
C ASP A 30 7.38 -15.20 2.70
N THR A 31 7.81 -15.47 1.47
CA THR A 31 7.44 -14.68 0.29
C THR A 31 5.91 -14.64 0.11
N PHE A 32 5.25 -15.80 0.19
CA PHE A 32 3.80 -15.87 0.04
C PHE A 32 3.06 -15.24 1.22
N ARG A 33 3.54 -15.39 2.44
CA ARG A 33 2.97 -14.72 3.64
C ARG A 33 3.02 -13.20 3.50
N ILE A 34 4.18 -12.64 3.13
CA ILE A 34 4.37 -11.21 2.94
C ILE A 34 3.45 -10.70 1.82
N SER A 35 3.46 -11.36 0.66
CA SER A 35 2.60 -10.98 -0.48
C SER A 35 1.12 -11.05 -0.13
N TYR A 36 0.68 -12.11 0.54
CA TYR A 36 -0.72 -12.27 0.97
C TYR A 36 -1.15 -11.15 1.92
N LEU A 37 -0.36 -10.90 2.96
CA LEU A 37 -0.66 -9.86 3.94
C LEU A 37 -0.66 -8.47 3.29
N ALA A 38 0.33 -8.16 2.44
CA ALA A 38 0.38 -6.91 1.71
C ALA A 38 -0.88 -6.71 0.84
N ASN A 39 -1.28 -7.74 0.09
CA ASN A 39 -2.49 -7.69 -0.72
C ASN A 39 -3.76 -7.52 0.13
N ARG A 40 -3.86 -8.24 1.23
CA ARG A 40 -5.00 -8.13 2.16
C ARG A 40 -5.09 -6.75 2.81
N LEU A 41 -3.96 -6.09 3.04
CA LEU A 41 -3.91 -4.72 3.56
C LEU A 41 -4.37 -3.71 2.50
N VAL A 42 -3.73 -3.73 1.33
CA VAL A 42 -3.80 -2.57 0.43
C VAL A 42 -4.90 -2.67 -0.64
N ILE A 43 -5.23 -3.87 -1.14
CA ILE A 43 -6.17 -4.00 -2.27
C ILE A 43 -7.55 -3.43 -1.92
N PRO A 44 -8.20 -3.80 -0.80
CA PRO A 44 -9.54 -3.29 -0.49
C PRO A 44 -9.55 -1.77 -0.36
N VAL A 45 -8.53 -1.19 0.29
CA VAL A 45 -8.44 0.25 0.48
C VAL A 45 -8.29 0.97 -0.87
N TYR A 46 -7.45 0.46 -1.78
CA TYR A 46 -7.32 1.06 -3.12
C TYR A 46 -8.58 0.92 -3.98
N GLU A 47 -9.36 -0.14 -3.82
CA GLU A 47 -10.66 -0.30 -4.47
C GLU A 47 -11.65 0.74 -3.95
N ASP A 48 -11.69 0.96 -2.65
CA ASP A 48 -12.52 1.97 -2.02
C ASP A 48 -12.10 3.39 -2.43
N ILE A 49 -10.80 3.72 -2.40
CA ILE A 49 -10.26 5.01 -2.88
C ILE A 49 -10.66 5.26 -4.34
N LYS A 50 -10.56 4.24 -5.18
CA LYS A 50 -10.94 4.35 -6.59
C LYS A 50 -12.44 4.61 -6.73
N ARG A 51 -13.27 3.97 -5.93
CA ARG A 51 -14.73 4.12 -5.97
C ARG A 51 -15.17 5.51 -5.50
N GLU A 52 -14.62 6.00 -4.39
CA GLU A 52 -15.05 7.24 -3.73
C GLU A 52 -14.40 8.49 -4.31
N PHE A 53 -13.12 8.42 -4.64
CA PHE A 53 -12.34 9.59 -5.11
C PHE A 53 -11.89 9.46 -6.57
N GLY A 54 -12.16 8.35 -7.24
CA GLY A 54 -11.71 8.10 -8.61
C GLY A 54 -10.19 7.94 -8.76
N LEU A 55 -9.43 7.89 -7.65
CA LEU A 55 -7.99 7.82 -7.67
C LEU A 55 -7.48 6.38 -7.89
N LYS A 56 -6.49 6.24 -8.74
CA LYS A 56 -5.74 4.99 -8.90
C LYS A 56 -4.63 4.90 -7.85
N ARG A 57 -4.14 3.70 -7.60
CA ARG A 57 -3.06 3.44 -6.65
C ARG A 57 -1.84 4.35 -6.84
N GLY A 58 -1.36 4.54 -8.08
CA GLY A 58 -0.21 5.41 -8.37
C GLY A 58 -0.45 6.88 -8.04
N GLU A 59 -1.68 7.35 -8.20
CA GLU A 59 -2.10 8.71 -7.90
C GLU A 59 -2.11 8.94 -6.37
N TYR A 60 -2.66 8.02 -5.60
CA TYR A 60 -2.60 8.11 -4.14
C TYR A 60 -1.16 8.00 -3.59
N LEU A 61 -0.31 7.16 -4.18
CA LEU A 61 1.09 7.04 -3.75
C LEU A 61 1.87 8.35 -3.91
N LEU A 62 1.57 9.15 -4.93
CA LEU A 62 2.10 10.52 -5.07
C LEU A 62 1.68 11.40 -3.90
N LEU A 63 0.38 11.41 -3.55
CA LEU A 63 -0.10 12.17 -2.40
C LEU A 63 0.58 11.71 -1.11
N PHE A 64 0.68 10.40 -0.90
CA PHE A 64 1.32 9.83 0.26
C PHE A 64 2.78 10.25 0.39
N CYS A 65 3.60 10.08 -0.65
CA CYS A 65 5.01 10.45 -0.61
C CYS A 65 5.20 11.95 -0.39
N LEU A 66 4.46 12.78 -1.13
CA LEU A 66 4.56 14.24 -1.06
C LEU A 66 3.88 14.87 0.16
N SER A 67 3.08 14.12 0.91
CA SER A 67 2.58 14.56 2.22
C SER A 67 3.62 14.44 3.32
N HIS A 68 4.68 13.65 3.10
CA HIS A 68 5.76 13.42 4.06
C HIS A 68 7.10 14.06 3.65
N ILE A 69 7.29 14.31 2.36
CA ILE A 69 8.50 14.90 1.79
C ILE A 69 8.10 16.08 0.91
N GLU A 70 8.70 17.25 1.16
CA GLU A 70 8.29 18.52 0.57
C GLU A 70 8.40 18.52 -0.96
N GLU A 71 9.49 17.96 -1.50
CA GLU A 71 9.77 17.90 -2.92
C GLU A 71 10.31 16.52 -3.33
N LEU A 72 9.77 15.96 -4.40
CA LEU A 72 10.23 14.73 -5.01
C LEU A 72 10.13 14.82 -6.52
N THR A 73 11.03 14.12 -7.23
CA THR A 73 10.83 13.84 -8.64
C THR A 73 9.90 12.64 -8.84
N ALA A 74 9.37 12.47 -10.05
CA ALA A 74 8.60 11.27 -10.40
C ALA A 74 9.46 9.97 -10.29
N GLN A 75 10.77 10.10 -10.46
CA GLN A 75 11.71 8.98 -10.30
C GLN A 75 11.80 8.58 -8.82
N ASP A 76 11.98 9.54 -7.92
CA ASP A 76 12.05 9.25 -6.48
C ASP A 76 10.80 8.50 -6.00
N VAL A 77 9.61 8.95 -6.42
CA VAL A 77 8.36 8.26 -6.07
C VAL A 77 8.31 6.85 -6.66
N ALA A 78 8.81 6.64 -7.88
CA ALA A 78 8.88 5.30 -8.47
C ALA A 78 9.80 4.38 -7.66
N ASP A 79 10.97 4.86 -7.27
CA ASP A 79 11.97 4.11 -6.51
C ASP A 79 11.48 3.80 -5.09
N MET A 80 10.94 4.80 -4.38
CA MET A 80 10.38 4.63 -3.03
C MET A 80 9.20 3.67 -2.96
N THR A 81 8.39 3.61 -4.03
CA THR A 81 7.15 2.82 -4.04
C THR A 81 7.28 1.49 -4.78
N GLY A 82 8.41 1.22 -5.42
CA GLY A 82 8.63 0.05 -6.25
C GLY A 82 7.71 -0.01 -7.47
N ARG A 83 7.17 1.15 -7.92
CA ARG A 83 6.24 1.22 -9.06
C ARG A 83 6.96 1.51 -10.37
N PRO A 84 6.51 0.95 -11.50
CA PRO A 84 7.07 1.29 -12.79
C PRO A 84 7.00 2.80 -13.07
N ARG A 85 8.11 3.40 -13.51
CA ARG A 85 8.24 4.83 -13.79
C ARG A 85 7.14 5.37 -14.71
N ASN A 86 6.77 4.62 -15.75
CA ASN A 86 5.73 5.02 -16.69
C ASN A 86 4.33 5.08 -16.01
N SER A 87 4.10 4.27 -14.99
CA SER A 87 2.87 4.32 -14.20
C SER A 87 2.82 5.59 -13.34
N ILE A 88 3.93 5.94 -12.69
CA ILE A 88 4.04 7.18 -11.89
C ILE A 88 3.95 8.41 -12.79
N SER A 89 4.63 8.45 -13.94
CA SER A 89 4.54 9.59 -14.87
C SER A 89 3.11 9.88 -15.33
N ARG A 90 2.31 8.85 -15.61
CA ARG A 90 0.89 9.03 -15.95
C ARG A 90 0.06 9.55 -14.77
N ALA A 91 0.36 9.05 -13.58
CA ALA A 91 -0.27 9.52 -12.35
C ALA A 91 0.07 11.00 -12.08
N VAL A 92 1.34 11.40 -12.23
CA VAL A 92 1.77 12.81 -12.11
C VAL A 92 0.97 13.72 -13.04
N HIS A 93 0.84 13.33 -14.31
CA HIS A 93 0.10 14.15 -15.29
C HIS A 93 -1.33 14.43 -14.83
N ARG A 94 -2.04 13.38 -14.46
CA ARG A 94 -3.40 13.50 -13.96
C ARG A 94 -3.51 14.33 -12.67
N MET A 95 -2.62 14.09 -11.71
CA MET A 95 -2.65 14.80 -10.44
C MET A 95 -2.33 16.30 -10.58
N LEU A 96 -1.55 16.68 -11.61
CA LEU A 96 -1.33 18.09 -12.00
C LEU A 96 -2.59 18.69 -12.63
N GLU A 97 -3.26 17.96 -13.54
CA GLU A 97 -4.51 18.39 -14.17
C GLU A 97 -5.63 18.57 -13.15
N ASP A 98 -5.73 17.66 -12.17
CA ASP A 98 -6.73 17.71 -11.10
C ASP A 98 -6.37 18.75 -10.00
N GLY A 99 -5.21 19.42 -10.08
CA GLY A 99 -4.81 20.47 -9.16
C GLY A 99 -4.30 19.99 -7.80
N TYR A 100 -4.05 18.70 -7.63
CA TYR A 100 -3.56 18.12 -6.38
C TYR A 100 -2.05 18.23 -6.22
N LEU A 101 -1.32 18.46 -7.31
CA LEU A 101 0.12 18.69 -7.34
C LEU A 101 0.48 19.96 -8.10
N THR A 102 1.64 20.50 -7.78
CA THR A 102 2.36 21.48 -8.61
C THR A 102 3.70 20.91 -9.03
N ARG A 103 4.30 21.49 -10.07
CA ARG A 103 5.65 21.16 -10.51
C ARG A 103 6.46 22.42 -10.79
N SER A 104 7.77 22.34 -10.53
CA SER A 104 8.77 23.34 -10.88
C SER A 104 9.99 22.67 -11.50
N PRO A 105 10.79 23.37 -12.32
CA PRO A 105 12.08 22.84 -12.76
C PRO A 105 12.98 22.54 -11.55
N ASP A 106 13.75 21.44 -11.61
CA ASP A 106 14.77 21.17 -10.61
C ASP A 106 15.95 22.13 -10.81
N PRO A 107 16.34 22.92 -9.81
CA PRO A 107 17.48 23.83 -9.91
C PRO A 107 18.82 23.11 -10.16
N ALA A 108 18.94 21.84 -9.73
CA ALA A 108 20.15 21.06 -9.87
C ALA A 108 20.22 20.32 -11.22
N ASP A 109 19.08 19.93 -11.78
CA ASP A 109 18.96 19.27 -13.08
C ASP A 109 17.69 19.74 -13.81
N GLY A 110 17.83 20.74 -14.66
CA GLY A 110 16.72 21.31 -15.43
C GLY A 110 15.99 20.34 -16.37
N ARG A 111 16.46 19.08 -16.49
CA ARG A 111 15.76 18.00 -17.21
C ARG A 111 14.72 17.31 -16.35
N GLN A 112 14.77 17.51 -15.04
CA GLN A 112 13.84 16.96 -14.07
C GLN A 112 12.88 18.02 -13.58
N ALA A 113 11.74 17.57 -13.05
CA ALA A 113 10.75 18.43 -12.42
C ALA A 113 10.53 17.97 -10.99
N LEU A 114 10.61 18.91 -10.06
CA LEU A 114 10.23 18.73 -8.68
C LEU A 114 8.70 18.86 -8.55
N LEU A 115 8.12 17.94 -7.82
CA LEU A 115 6.70 17.88 -7.52
C LEU A 115 6.47 18.31 -6.09
N ARG A 116 5.41 19.05 -5.84
CA ARG A 116 4.92 19.41 -4.51
C ARG A 116 3.42 19.13 -4.42
N ILE A 117 2.96 18.75 -3.25
CA ILE A 117 1.53 18.60 -2.97
C ILE A 117 0.89 19.99 -2.74
N THR A 118 -0.33 20.18 -3.24
CA THR A 118 -1.13 21.37 -2.95
C THR A 118 -1.90 21.23 -1.63
N SER A 119 -2.53 22.32 -1.15
CA SER A 119 -3.47 22.27 -0.02
C SER A 119 -4.64 21.31 -0.27
N GLU A 120 -5.15 21.29 -1.48
CA GLU A 120 -6.22 20.39 -1.91
C GLU A 120 -5.76 18.93 -1.91
N GLY A 121 -4.54 18.68 -2.41
CA GLY A 121 -3.94 17.35 -2.36
C GLY A 121 -3.69 16.87 -0.92
N GLN A 122 -3.24 17.76 -0.05
CA GLN A 122 -3.02 17.46 1.37
C GLN A 122 -4.35 17.16 2.09
N GLU A 123 -5.42 17.91 1.77
CA GLU A 123 -6.75 17.65 2.31
C GLU A 123 -7.27 16.28 1.86
N LEU A 124 -7.13 15.95 0.58
CA LEU A 124 -7.52 14.66 0.02
C LEU A 124 -6.75 13.51 0.70
N HIS A 125 -5.44 13.67 0.89
CA HIS A 125 -4.63 12.70 1.63
C HIS A 125 -5.18 12.48 3.05
N ARG A 126 -5.49 13.56 3.80
CA ARG A 126 -6.03 13.47 5.17
C ARG A 126 -7.38 12.74 5.23
N GLN A 127 -8.23 12.86 4.22
CA GLN A 127 -9.50 12.12 4.14
C GLN A 127 -9.29 10.63 3.91
N ILE A 128 -8.23 10.24 3.23
CA ILE A 128 -7.96 8.83 2.86
C ILE A 128 -7.21 8.07 3.96
N VAL A 129 -6.29 8.72 4.68
CA VAL A 129 -5.46 8.06 5.73
C VAL A 129 -6.27 7.20 6.71
N PRO A 130 -7.43 7.65 7.24
CA PRO A 130 -8.22 6.86 8.18
C PRO A 130 -8.62 5.48 7.65
N TRP A 131 -8.79 5.32 6.35
CA TRP A 131 -9.17 4.03 5.74
C TRP A 131 -8.04 3.00 5.82
N PHE A 132 -6.79 3.45 5.67
CA PHE A 132 -5.63 2.61 5.88
C PHE A 132 -5.49 2.23 7.36
N LEU A 133 -5.68 3.17 8.28
CA LEU A 133 -5.59 2.92 9.72
C LEU A 133 -6.63 1.89 10.18
N VAL A 134 -7.88 2.01 9.72
CA VAL A 134 -8.94 1.03 10.01
C VAL A 134 -8.56 -0.34 9.46
N ARG A 135 -8.04 -0.40 8.24
CA ARG A 135 -7.66 -1.67 7.60
C ARG A 135 -6.46 -2.31 8.28
N GLU A 136 -5.47 -1.52 8.65
CA GLU A 136 -4.30 -1.96 9.41
C GLU A 136 -4.73 -2.58 10.75
N GLU A 137 -5.57 -1.90 11.51
CA GLU A 137 -6.09 -2.43 12.78
C GLU A 137 -6.84 -3.73 12.59
N GLN A 138 -7.67 -3.88 11.55
CA GLN A 138 -8.35 -5.14 11.23
C GLN A 138 -7.41 -6.32 10.99
N ILE A 139 -6.22 -6.08 10.48
CA ILE A 139 -5.21 -7.12 10.27
C ILE A 139 -4.38 -7.36 11.54
N LEU A 140 -3.99 -6.28 12.21
CA LEU A 140 -3.09 -6.33 13.36
C LEU A 140 -3.77 -6.64 14.69
N CYS A 141 -5.12 -6.63 14.77
CA CYS A 141 -5.86 -6.97 16.00
C CYS A 141 -5.60 -8.40 16.49
N ALA A 142 -5.03 -9.28 15.66
CA ALA A 142 -4.61 -10.62 16.04
C ALA A 142 -3.35 -10.64 16.93
N LEU A 143 -2.61 -9.51 17.01
CA LEU A 143 -1.36 -9.36 17.75
C LEU A 143 -1.60 -8.60 19.06
N ASP A 144 -0.97 -9.04 20.12
CA ASP A 144 -0.88 -8.26 21.35
C ASP A 144 0.11 -7.10 21.23
N SER A 145 0.25 -6.28 22.30
CA SER A 145 1.09 -5.08 22.29
C SER A 145 2.58 -5.40 22.13
N ASP A 146 3.06 -6.52 22.67
CA ASP A 146 4.46 -6.91 22.58
C ASP A 146 4.78 -7.45 21.19
N GLU A 147 3.89 -8.24 20.63
CA GLU A 147 3.97 -8.75 19.26
C GLU A 147 3.92 -7.62 18.22
N ARG A 148 3.09 -6.60 18.43
CA ARG A 148 3.04 -5.40 17.56
C ARG A 148 4.38 -4.64 17.61
N ARG A 149 4.98 -4.44 18.77
CA ARG A 149 6.31 -3.81 18.89
C ARG A 149 7.41 -4.65 18.22
N GLN A 150 7.31 -5.97 18.30
CA GLN A 150 8.25 -6.87 17.64
C GLN A 150 8.09 -6.80 16.11
N LEU A 151 6.85 -6.80 15.60
CA LEU A 151 6.55 -6.68 14.17
C LEU A 151 7.09 -5.35 13.63
N ASP A 152 6.81 -4.23 14.29
CA ASP A 152 7.32 -2.90 13.92
C ASP A 152 8.84 -2.91 13.77
N ARG A 153 9.56 -3.41 14.77
CA ARG A 153 11.03 -3.52 14.73
C ARG A 153 11.54 -4.39 13.58
N LEU A 154 10.85 -5.51 13.29
CA LEU A 154 11.23 -6.41 12.19
C LEU A 154 10.97 -5.77 10.83
N LEU A 155 9.82 -5.12 10.66
CA LEU A 155 9.48 -4.41 9.42
C LEU A 155 10.44 -3.25 9.17
N ALA A 156 10.74 -2.43 10.19
CA ALA A 156 11.71 -1.34 10.07
C ALA A 156 13.10 -1.84 9.64
N LYS A 157 13.56 -2.97 10.22
CA LYS A 157 14.81 -3.60 9.82
C LYS A 157 14.80 -4.07 8.36
N LEU A 158 13.72 -4.73 7.93
CA LEU A 158 13.60 -5.23 6.55
C LEU A 158 13.53 -4.07 5.55
N VAL A 159 12.75 -3.04 5.83
CA VAL A 159 12.66 -1.84 4.98
C VAL A 159 14.01 -1.15 4.89
N GLY A 160 14.67 -0.87 6.01
CA GLY A 160 15.97 -0.19 6.02
C GLY A 160 17.09 -0.97 5.32
N SER A 161 17.02 -2.33 5.32
CA SER A 161 18.00 -3.17 4.63
C SER A 161 17.76 -3.30 3.12
N ASN A 162 16.62 -2.87 2.62
CA ASN A 162 16.21 -2.97 1.21
C ASN A 162 15.81 -1.60 0.63
N ALA A 163 16.10 -0.51 1.33
CA ALA A 163 15.93 0.85 0.79
C ALA A 163 16.88 1.06 -0.41
N PRO A 164 16.45 1.79 -1.47
CA PRO A 164 17.23 2.06 -2.65
C PRO A 164 18.48 2.90 -2.38
#